data_ae3eb32f38000d6295b5197704d6dba2
#
_entry.id   ae3eb32f38000d6295b5197704d6dba2
#
_cell.length_a   1.000
_cell.length_b   1.000
_cell.length_c   1.000
_cell.angle_alpha   90.00
_cell.angle_beta   90.00
_cell.angle_gamma   90.00
#
_symmetry.space_group_name_H-M   'P 1'
#
loop_
_entity.id
_entity.type
_entity.pdbx_description
1 polymer ?
#
loop_
_entity_poly.entity_id
_entity_poly.type
_entity_poly.pdbx_seq_one_letter_code
_entity_poly.pdbx_strand_id
1 'polypeptide(L)'
;MDRKQLLKMLNSQAVMVWDSLCEIYPDLTKFDCPKVSLNGRFWRTAGICLQEENKIELGTKFFGSPKNRDIMLNVILPHEIIHQADFDLFGESEKNCGHGEKWCEIMVQYGLEPNPYHSMDVKR
;
A
#
# COMPACT_ATOMS: atom_id res chain seq x y z
N MET A 1 4.84 19.55 7.47
CA MET A 1 5.34 18.21 7.89
C MET A 1 6.59 17.88 7.09
N ASP A 2 7.69 17.62 7.77
CA ASP A 2 8.93 17.26 7.08
C ASP A 2 8.92 15.78 6.67
N ARG A 3 9.93 15.38 5.92
CA ARG A 3 10.05 14.01 5.40
C ARG A 3 10.10 12.97 6.52
N LYS A 4 10.82 13.26 7.58
CA LYS A 4 10.96 12.34 8.71
C LYS A 4 9.62 12.13 9.42
N GLN A 5 8.88 13.20 9.63
CA GLN A 5 7.55 13.14 10.24
C GLN A 5 6.58 12.37 9.34
N LEU A 6 6.63 12.62 8.04
CA LEU A 6 5.79 11.91 7.06
C LEU A 6 6.08 10.41 7.06
N LEU A 7 7.36 10.02 7.06
CA LEU A 7 7.75 8.61 7.11
C LEU A 7 7.26 7.92 8.37
N LYS A 8 7.37 8.60 9.50
CA LYS A 8 6.90 8.07 10.78
C LYS A 8 5.39 7.85 10.74
N MET A 9 4.65 8.80 10.21
CA MET A 9 3.20 8.70 10.07
C MET A 9 2.82 7.54 9.14
N LEU A 10 3.51 7.43 8.00
CA LEU A 10 3.23 6.36 7.02
C LEU A 10 3.49 4.97 7.61
N ASN A 11 4.59 4.79 8.33
CA ASN A 11 4.89 3.50 8.94
C ASN A 11 3.93 3.19 10.09
N SER A 12 3.46 4.19 10.82
CA SER A 12 2.42 3.98 11.84
C SER A 12 1.10 3.56 11.19
N GLN A 13 0.74 4.19 10.10
CA GLN A 13 -0.47 3.84 9.36
C GLN A 13 -0.36 2.42 8.78
N ALA A 14 0.83 2.05 8.28
CA ALA A 14 1.07 0.72 7.74
C ALA A 14 0.84 -0.36 8.80
N VAL A 15 1.30 -0.13 10.03
CA VAL A 15 1.08 -1.06 11.13
C VAL A 15 -0.40 -1.23 11.42
N MET A 16 -1.16 -0.12 11.43
CA MET A 16 -2.61 -0.18 11.65
C MET A 16 -3.32 -0.99 10.58
N VAL A 17 -2.95 -0.79 9.31
CA VAL A 17 -3.52 -1.54 8.19
C VAL A 17 -3.16 -3.03 8.32
N TRP A 18 -1.89 -3.32 8.60
CA TRP A 18 -1.42 -4.70 8.74
C TRP A 18 -2.13 -5.42 9.89
N ASP A 19 -2.28 -4.76 11.04
CA ASP A 19 -2.97 -5.33 12.18
C ASP A 19 -4.43 -5.66 11.85
N SER A 20 -5.10 -4.77 11.12
CA SER A 20 -6.47 -5.02 10.65
C SER A 20 -6.54 -6.23 9.72
N LEU A 21 -5.56 -6.36 8.82
CA LEU A 21 -5.49 -7.51 7.92
C LEU A 21 -5.20 -8.81 8.69
N CYS A 22 -4.37 -8.74 9.72
CA CYS A 22 -4.08 -9.90 10.57
C CYS A 22 -5.31 -10.38 11.33
N GLU A 23 -6.22 -9.49 11.68
CA GLU A 23 -7.49 -9.87 12.29
C GLU A 23 -8.39 -10.63 11.31
N ILE A 24 -8.39 -10.19 10.03
CA ILE A 24 -9.19 -10.84 8.99
C ILE A 24 -8.51 -12.15 8.53
N TYR A 25 -7.18 -12.12 8.42
CA TYR A 25 -6.38 -13.25 7.95
C TYR A 25 -5.31 -13.60 8.98
N PRO A 26 -5.64 -14.41 10.00
CA PRO A 26 -4.70 -14.70 11.09
C PRO A 26 -3.35 -15.28 10.66
N ASP A 27 -3.29 -15.94 9.51
CA ASP A 27 -2.02 -16.47 8.99
C ASP A 27 -1.00 -15.38 8.66
N LEU A 28 -1.46 -14.12 8.48
CA LEU A 28 -0.55 -13.00 8.27
C LEU A 28 0.32 -12.69 9.49
N THR A 29 -0.08 -13.13 10.67
CA THR A 29 0.72 -12.90 11.89
C THR A 29 2.09 -13.56 11.84
N LYS A 30 2.30 -14.51 10.93
CA LYS A 30 3.60 -15.15 10.71
C LYS A 30 4.57 -14.26 9.93
N PHE A 31 4.10 -13.18 9.35
CA PHE A 31 4.86 -12.28 8.48
C PHE A 31 4.98 -10.91 9.11
N ASP A 32 6.08 -10.23 8.83
CA ASP A 32 6.29 -8.88 9.33
C ASP A 32 5.54 -7.85 8.49
N CYS A 33 5.06 -6.79 9.14
CA CYS A 33 4.50 -5.64 8.46
C CYS A 33 5.53 -5.04 7.50
N PRO A 34 5.15 -4.73 6.25
CA PRO A 34 6.10 -4.12 5.32
C PRO A 34 6.51 -2.74 5.79
N LYS A 35 7.75 -2.36 5.45
CA LYS A 35 8.31 -1.06 5.76
C LYS A 35 8.00 -0.10 4.62
N VAL A 36 7.58 1.11 4.96
CA VAL A 36 7.25 2.15 3.99
C VAL A 36 8.42 3.13 3.85
N SER A 37 8.76 3.47 2.61
CA SER A 37 9.74 4.50 2.30
C SER A 37 9.18 5.41 1.20
N LEU A 38 9.85 6.55 1.01
CA LEU A 38 9.46 7.54 0.01
C LEU A 38 10.46 7.51 -1.15
N ASN A 39 9.95 7.70 -2.37
CA ASN A 39 10.78 7.75 -3.56
C ASN A 39 10.46 9.01 -4.36
N GLY A 40 11.38 9.98 -4.36
CA GLY A 40 11.21 11.25 -5.05
C GLY A 40 11.34 11.15 -6.57
N ARG A 41 11.76 10.00 -7.09
CA ARG A 41 11.91 9.77 -8.53
C ARG A 41 10.63 9.30 -9.20
N PHE A 42 9.63 8.88 -8.40
CA PHE A 42 8.35 8.47 -8.96
C PHE A 42 7.64 9.66 -9.58
N TRP A 43 7.37 9.56 -10.86
CA TRP A 43 6.77 10.62 -11.65
C TRP A 43 5.26 10.40 -11.85
N ARG A 44 4.87 9.19 -12.21
CA ARG A 44 3.47 8.81 -12.44
C ARG A 44 2.96 7.75 -11.48
N THR A 45 3.87 7.00 -10.90
CA THR A 45 3.54 5.91 -9.99
C THR A 45 3.35 6.44 -8.59
N ALA A 46 2.16 6.25 -8.02
CA ALA A 46 1.87 6.67 -6.66
C ALA A 46 2.55 5.79 -5.63
N GLY A 47 2.60 4.48 -5.88
CA GLY A 47 3.24 3.53 -4.98
C GLY A 47 3.54 2.22 -5.66
N ILE A 48 4.49 1.48 -5.09
CA ILE A 48 4.81 0.11 -5.51
C ILE A 48 5.03 -0.76 -4.28
N CYS A 49 4.79 -2.05 -4.44
CA CYS A 49 5.09 -3.05 -3.42
C CYS A 49 6.26 -3.91 -3.91
N LEU A 50 7.35 -3.88 -3.16
CA LEU A 50 8.51 -4.73 -3.40
C LEU A 50 8.33 -5.99 -2.55
N GLN A 51 7.59 -6.93 -3.07
CA GLN A 51 7.09 -8.09 -2.34
C GLN A 51 8.18 -8.95 -1.71
N GLU A 52 9.24 -9.20 -2.47
CA GLU A 52 10.34 -10.03 -1.97
C GLU A 52 11.16 -9.34 -0.89
N GLU A 53 11.14 -8.01 -0.86
CA GLU A 53 11.86 -7.22 0.13
C GLU A 53 10.99 -6.83 1.33
N ASN A 54 9.71 -7.16 1.28
CA ASN A 54 8.71 -6.75 2.30
C ASN A 54 8.74 -5.24 2.51
N LYS A 55 8.66 -4.50 1.40
CA LYS A 55 8.84 -3.05 1.40
C LYS A 55 7.87 -2.38 0.45
N ILE A 56 7.42 -1.19 0.83
CA ILE A 56 6.54 -0.35 0.02
C ILE A 56 7.23 0.97 -0.22
N GLU A 57 7.21 1.44 -1.47
CA GLU A 57 7.70 2.77 -1.81
C GLU A 57 6.55 3.62 -2.32
N LEU A 58 6.44 4.83 -1.81
CA LEU A 58 5.41 5.79 -2.19
C LEU A 58 6.05 7.03 -2.80
N GLY A 59 5.37 7.60 -3.82
CA GLY A 59 5.86 8.77 -4.51
C GLY A 59 5.74 10.03 -3.65
N THR A 60 6.86 10.68 -3.36
CA THR A 60 6.91 11.86 -2.48
C THR A 60 5.99 12.97 -2.95
N LYS A 61 5.95 13.24 -4.26
CA LYS A 61 5.18 14.36 -4.80
C LYS A 61 3.66 14.23 -4.64
N PHE A 62 3.18 13.01 -4.42
CA PHE A 62 1.75 12.77 -4.24
C PHE A 62 1.24 13.22 -2.87
N PHE A 63 2.12 13.70 -2.00
CA PHE A 63 1.76 14.25 -0.69
C PHE A 63 1.67 15.77 -0.67
N GLY A 64 1.65 16.41 -1.85
CA GLY A 64 1.70 17.86 -1.97
C GLY A 64 0.42 18.61 -1.64
N SER A 65 -0.72 17.92 -1.52
CA SER A 65 -1.98 18.54 -1.14
C SER A 65 -2.69 17.70 -0.08
N PRO A 66 -3.55 18.32 0.77
CA PRO A 66 -4.31 17.55 1.76
C PRO A 66 -5.19 16.47 1.14
N LYS A 67 -5.81 16.76 -0.01
CA LYS A 67 -6.67 15.80 -0.70
C LYS A 67 -5.87 14.57 -1.17
N ASN A 68 -4.74 14.80 -1.81
CA ASN A 68 -3.89 13.70 -2.28
C ASN A 68 -3.28 12.94 -1.12
N ARG A 69 -2.94 13.63 -0.03
CA ARG A 69 -2.42 12.98 1.18
C ARG A 69 -3.42 11.99 1.74
N ASP A 70 -4.70 12.37 1.81
CA ASP A 70 -5.75 11.47 2.29
C ASP A 70 -5.88 10.24 1.40
N ILE A 71 -5.82 10.43 0.08
CA ILE A 71 -5.85 9.31 -0.87
C ILE A 71 -4.64 8.41 -0.68
N MET A 72 -3.45 9.00 -0.51
CA MET A 72 -2.22 8.22 -0.30
C MET A 72 -2.29 7.39 0.98
N LEU A 73 -2.83 7.95 2.06
CA LEU A 73 -2.92 7.26 3.33
C LEU A 73 -4.01 6.20 3.38
N ASN A 74 -5.16 6.48 2.78
CA ASN A 74 -6.36 5.66 2.98
C ASN A 74 -6.68 4.74 1.81
N VAL A 75 -6.06 4.93 0.66
CA VAL A 75 -6.30 4.11 -0.53
C VAL A 75 -4.99 3.52 -1.07
N ILE A 76 -4.02 4.37 -1.40
CA ILE A 76 -2.79 3.90 -2.05
C ILE A 76 -1.96 3.02 -1.11
N LEU A 77 -1.72 3.49 0.11
CA LEU A 77 -0.94 2.72 1.07
C LEU A 77 -1.59 1.37 1.39
N PRO A 78 -2.88 1.29 1.73
CA PRO A 78 -3.54 -0.01 1.92
C PRO A 78 -3.51 -0.89 0.66
N HIS A 79 -3.66 -0.29 -0.52
CA HIS A 79 -3.57 -1.01 -1.80
C HIS A 79 -2.23 -1.75 -1.92
N GLU A 80 -1.13 -1.08 -1.63
CA GLU A 80 0.21 -1.69 -1.72
C GLU A 80 0.45 -2.69 -0.58
N ILE A 81 -0.04 -2.41 0.62
CA ILE A 81 0.07 -3.35 1.74
C ILE A 81 -0.69 -4.63 1.43
N ILE A 82 -1.85 -4.52 0.79
CA ILE A 82 -2.65 -5.69 0.41
C ILE A 82 -1.93 -6.52 -0.67
N HIS A 83 -1.16 -5.89 -1.55
CA HIS A 83 -0.29 -6.63 -2.46
C HIS A 83 0.71 -7.50 -1.69
N GLN A 84 1.28 -6.96 -0.62
CA GLN A 84 2.20 -7.73 0.23
C GLN A 84 1.47 -8.88 0.93
N ALA A 85 0.26 -8.63 1.44
CA ALA A 85 -0.55 -9.65 2.10
C ALA A 85 -0.89 -10.79 1.13
N ASP A 86 -1.27 -10.44 -0.10
CA ASP A 86 -1.56 -11.43 -1.15
C ASP A 86 -0.33 -12.31 -1.43
N PHE A 87 0.83 -11.67 -1.58
CA PHE A 87 2.07 -12.39 -1.79
C PHE A 87 2.42 -13.32 -0.62
N ASP A 88 2.31 -12.80 0.62
CA ASP A 88 2.64 -13.58 1.81
C ASP A 88 1.70 -14.77 2.02
N LEU A 89 0.40 -14.57 1.76
CA LEU A 89 -0.61 -15.61 2.00
C LEU A 89 -0.70 -16.62 0.86
N PHE A 90 -0.58 -16.17 -0.39
CA PHE A 90 -0.93 -16.99 -1.56
C PHE A 90 0.21 -17.15 -2.57
N GLY A 91 1.34 -16.51 -2.32
CA GLY A 91 2.45 -16.53 -3.24
C GLY A 91 2.29 -15.52 -4.37
N GLU A 92 3.23 -15.54 -5.29
CA GLU A 92 3.28 -14.59 -6.39
C GLU A 92 2.13 -14.78 -7.36
N SER A 93 1.41 -13.69 -7.65
CA SER A 93 0.39 -13.68 -8.69
C SER A 93 0.92 -12.89 -9.88
N GLU A 94 1.18 -13.57 -10.98
CA GLU A 94 1.68 -12.96 -12.21
C GLU A 94 0.55 -12.40 -13.08
N LYS A 95 -0.67 -12.85 -12.85
CA LYS A 95 -1.82 -12.44 -13.65
C LYS A 95 -2.29 -11.05 -13.20
N ASN A 96 -2.65 -10.23 -14.17
CA ASN A 96 -3.20 -8.89 -13.95
C ASN A 96 -2.29 -7.99 -13.11
N CYS A 97 -0.97 -8.13 -13.29
CA CYS A 97 0.03 -7.32 -12.57
C CYS A 97 -0.12 -7.38 -11.06
N GLY A 98 -0.45 -8.56 -10.53
CA GLY A 98 -0.66 -8.74 -9.10
C GLY A 98 -2.05 -8.36 -8.61
N HIS A 99 -2.96 -7.99 -9.50
CA HIS A 99 -4.34 -7.64 -9.17
C HIS A 99 -5.30 -8.79 -9.49
N GLY A 100 -4.93 -10.01 -9.07
CA GLY A 100 -5.73 -11.19 -9.32
C GLY A 100 -6.91 -11.34 -8.37
N GLU A 101 -7.56 -12.50 -8.45
CA GLU A 101 -8.76 -12.79 -7.66
C GLU A 101 -8.52 -12.68 -6.14
N LYS A 102 -7.40 -13.19 -5.66
CA LYS A 102 -7.07 -13.15 -4.23
C LYS A 102 -6.84 -11.75 -3.73
N TRP A 103 -6.12 -10.92 -4.50
CA TRP A 103 -5.93 -9.53 -4.16
C TRP A 103 -7.27 -8.79 -4.07
N CYS A 104 -8.16 -9.00 -5.05
CA CYS A 104 -9.49 -8.40 -5.05
C CYS A 104 -10.28 -8.81 -3.82
N GLU A 105 -10.22 -10.09 -3.44
CA GLU A 105 -10.90 -10.61 -2.27
C GLU A 105 -10.40 -9.92 -0.99
N ILE A 106 -9.08 -9.77 -0.84
CA ILE A 106 -8.51 -9.10 0.32
C ILE A 106 -8.94 -7.63 0.37
N MET A 107 -8.92 -6.95 -0.78
CA MET A 107 -9.38 -5.55 -0.86
C MET A 107 -10.81 -5.41 -0.35
N VAL A 108 -11.71 -6.28 -0.81
CA VAL A 108 -13.12 -6.25 -0.40
C VAL A 108 -13.25 -6.54 1.10
N GLN A 109 -12.54 -7.54 1.61
CA GLN A 109 -12.59 -7.89 3.02
C GLN A 109 -12.05 -6.76 3.91
N TYR A 110 -11.04 -6.05 3.44
CA TYR A 110 -10.50 -4.90 4.16
C TYR A 110 -11.47 -3.70 4.12
N GLY A 111 -12.31 -3.60 3.11
CA GLY A 111 -13.30 -2.54 2.97
C GLY A 111 -12.99 -1.53 1.87
N LEU A 112 -12.16 -1.89 0.90
CA LEU A 112 -11.84 -1.05 -0.25
C LEU A 112 -12.40 -1.63 -1.54
N GLU A 113 -12.65 -0.77 -2.51
CA GLU A 113 -13.02 -1.21 -3.84
C GLU A 113 -11.79 -1.87 -4.52
N PRO A 114 -11.96 -3.02 -5.16
CA PRO A 114 -10.85 -3.72 -5.81
C PRO A 114 -10.52 -3.08 -7.16
N ASN A 115 -10.11 -1.81 -7.14
CA ASN A 115 -9.77 -1.04 -8.31
C ASN A 115 -8.24 -0.95 -8.42
N PRO A 116 -7.62 -1.55 -9.47
CA PRO A 116 -6.16 -1.50 -9.63
C PRO A 116 -5.64 -0.13 -10.06
N TYR A 117 -6.52 0.79 -10.45
CA TYR A 117 -6.12 2.10 -10.94
C TYR A 117 -6.65 3.21 -10.05
N HIS A 118 -5.81 4.22 -9.87
CA HIS A 118 -6.16 5.39 -9.08
C HIS A 118 -5.91 6.65 -9.88
N SER A 119 -6.75 7.66 -9.66
CA SER A 119 -6.60 8.95 -10.31
C SER A 119 -6.37 10.01 -9.24
N MET A 120 -5.26 10.73 -9.36
CA MET A 120 -4.94 11.86 -8.49
C MET A 120 -4.42 13.02 -9.31
N ASP A 121 -4.85 14.23 -8.96
CA ASP A 121 -4.32 15.44 -9.58
C ASP A 121 -2.94 15.75 -9.02
N VAL A 122 -1.94 15.72 -9.89
CA VAL A 122 -0.58 16.06 -9.52
C VAL A 122 -0.09 17.18 -10.41
N LYS A 123 0.25 18.29 -9.80
CA LYS A 123 0.85 19.42 -10.53
C LYS A 123 2.31 19.10 -10.80
N ARG A 124 2.69 19.26 -12.05
CA ARG A 124 4.06 19.07 -12.51
C ARG A 124 4.82 20.37 -12.54
#